data_83f75d0685dd7525a4c9c830874496ef
#
_entry.id   83f75d0685dd7525a4c9c830874496ef
#
_cell.length_a   1.000
_cell.length_b   1.000
_cell.length_c   1.000
_cell.angle_alpha   90.00
_cell.angle_beta   90.00
_cell.angle_gamma   90.00
#
_symmetry.space_group_name_H-M   'P 1'
#
loop_
_entity.id
_entity.type
_entity.pdbx_description
1 polymer ?
#
loop_
_entity_poly.entity_id
_entity_poly.type
_entity_poly.pdbx_seq_one_letter_code
_entity_poly.pdbx_strand_id
1 'polypeptide(L)'
;MSLFNKLIVLVLPFVPKFIVYLFAKRYIAGPTLQDAINAIKVLNQQGIMATVDILGEEIENQNDALAALEEYGTVLAAINDHQLDSNISVKPTHLGLKINREFCYTNIRKLVIEAQKYNNFVRIDMEDHTCTSDTLEIYRRLRKEFDNVGVVIQSYLRRTIDDVDQLIDLKVNLRLCKGIYVEPRQIAYKNKEIVKSNFQYILEKLLTNSCYVGIATHDEQLIWHALMFIDRLKLRKDQYEFQMLLGVTEELREILISAGHRLRVYVPFGKHWHAYSLRRLKENPSVASYIIKHIFFKN
;
A
#
# COMPACT_ATOMS: atom_id res chain seq x y z
N MET A 1 1.97 -21.94 -11.19
CA MET A 1 1.70 -22.38 -9.78
C MET A 1 1.66 -23.90 -9.79
N SER A 2 2.42 -24.58 -8.92
CA SER A 2 2.38 -26.04 -8.80
C SER A 2 0.98 -26.49 -8.36
N LEU A 3 0.60 -27.76 -8.68
CA LEU A 3 -0.68 -28.35 -8.27
C LEU A 3 -0.85 -28.27 -6.74
N PHE A 4 0.24 -28.44 -6.01
CA PHE A 4 0.32 -28.33 -4.57
C PHE A 4 -0.05 -26.92 -4.05
N ASN A 5 0.44 -25.87 -4.70
CA ASN A 5 0.10 -24.47 -4.33
C ASN A 5 -1.38 -24.14 -4.59
N LYS A 6 -2.01 -24.75 -5.60
CA LYS A 6 -3.45 -24.62 -5.85
C LYS A 6 -4.27 -25.29 -4.74
N LEU A 7 -3.84 -26.47 -4.29
CA LEU A 7 -4.49 -27.20 -3.19
C LEU A 7 -4.43 -26.42 -1.87
N ILE A 8 -3.28 -25.82 -1.59
CA ILE A 8 -3.06 -24.99 -0.40
C ILE A 8 -4.03 -23.81 -0.38
N VAL A 9 -4.16 -23.09 -1.50
CA VAL A 9 -5.08 -21.94 -1.64
C VAL A 9 -6.54 -22.37 -1.40
N LEU A 10 -6.89 -23.60 -1.79
CA LEU A 10 -8.25 -24.14 -1.59
C LEU A 10 -8.54 -24.46 -0.11
N VAL A 11 -7.54 -24.89 0.64
CA VAL A 11 -7.68 -25.31 2.06
C VAL A 11 -7.57 -24.09 3.02
N LEU A 12 -6.93 -22.99 2.61
CA LEU A 12 -6.72 -21.81 3.45
C LEU A 12 -8.00 -21.26 4.12
N PRO A 13 -9.19 -21.19 3.48
CA PRO A 13 -10.41 -20.72 4.13
C PRO A 13 -10.88 -21.57 5.31
N PHE A 14 -10.45 -22.83 5.37
CA PHE A 14 -10.81 -23.80 6.43
C PHE A 14 -9.80 -23.84 7.56
N VAL A 15 -8.69 -23.09 7.45
CA VAL A 15 -7.67 -23.01 8.51
C VAL A 15 -8.23 -22.20 9.69
N PRO A 16 -8.17 -22.74 10.93
CA PRO A 16 -8.66 -22.03 12.10
C PRO A 16 -8.03 -20.65 12.26
N LYS A 17 -8.81 -19.64 12.65
CA LYS A 17 -8.38 -18.24 12.75
C LYS A 17 -7.12 -18.06 13.61
N PHE A 18 -6.99 -18.81 14.72
CA PHE A 18 -5.82 -18.70 15.62
C PHE A 18 -4.52 -19.11 14.93
N ILE A 19 -4.59 -20.07 14.00
CA ILE A 19 -3.44 -20.53 13.20
C ILE A 19 -3.09 -19.46 12.18
N VAL A 20 -4.09 -18.92 11.45
CA VAL A 20 -3.87 -17.80 10.53
C VAL A 20 -3.24 -16.62 11.28
N TYR A 21 -3.66 -16.35 12.52
CA TYR A 21 -3.12 -15.27 13.34
C TYR A 21 -1.63 -15.42 13.67
N LEU A 22 -1.15 -16.63 13.96
CA LEU A 22 0.27 -16.88 14.23
C LEU A 22 1.18 -16.41 13.06
N PHE A 23 0.68 -16.50 11.84
CA PHE A 23 1.39 -16.04 10.64
C PHE A 23 1.05 -14.61 10.27
N ALA A 24 -0.18 -14.17 10.54
CA ALA A 24 -0.62 -12.81 10.34
C ALA A 24 0.23 -11.80 11.10
N LYS A 25 0.64 -12.13 12.32
CA LYS A 25 1.52 -11.31 13.18
C LYS A 25 2.78 -10.80 12.49
N ARG A 26 3.23 -11.46 11.43
CA ARG A 26 4.38 -11.00 10.65
C ARG A 26 4.02 -9.85 9.71
N TYR A 27 2.77 -9.81 9.21
CA TYR A 27 2.33 -8.94 8.12
C TYR A 27 1.38 -7.84 8.56
N ILE A 28 0.91 -7.88 9.82
CA ILE A 28 0.03 -6.87 10.43
C ILE A 28 0.61 -6.47 11.80
N ALA A 29 0.40 -5.24 12.18
CA ALA A 29 0.82 -4.78 13.51
C ALA A 29 0.02 -5.46 14.62
N GLY A 30 -1.29 -5.63 14.41
CA GLY A 30 -2.22 -6.24 15.34
C GLY A 30 -3.65 -5.73 15.16
N PRO A 31 -4.57 -6.08 16.07
CA PRO A 31 -5.96 -5.67 15.96
C PRO A 31 -6.23 -4.23 16.46
N THR A 32 -5.31 -3.60 17.18
CA THR A 32 -5.54 -2.31 17.85
C THR A 32 -4.61 -1.21 17.33
N LEU A 33 -5.02 0.05 17.52
CA LEU A 33 -4.17 1.22 17.25
C LEU A 33 -2.87 1.19 18.08
N GLN A 34 -2.93 0.71 19.33
CA GLN A 34 -1.73 0.61 20.17
C GLN A 34 -0.70 -0.37 19.58
N ASP A 35 -1.15 -1.46 18.95
CA ASP A 35 -0.25 -2.38 18.24
C ASP A 35 0.44 -1.69 17.06
N ALA A 36 -0.31 -0.88 16.31
CA ALA A 36 0.25 -0.10 15.20
C ALA A 36 1.27 0.92 15.70
N ILE A 37 0.97 1.67 16.76
CA ILE A 37 1.89 2.63 17.38
C ILE A 37 3.20 1.94 17.81
N ASN A 38 3.10 0.79 18.46
CA ASN A 38 4.27 0.03 18.91
C ASN A 38 5.13 -0.45 17.72
N ALA A 39 4.49 -0.98 16.67
CA ALA A 39 5.19 -1.43 15.47
C ALA A 39 5.91 -0.25 14.76
N ILE A 40 5.24 0.91 14.67
CA ILE A 40 5.83 2.10 14.04
C ILE A 40 7.00 2.63 14.86
N LYS A 41 6.91 2.66 16.20
CA LYS A 41 8.03 3.07 17.05
C LYS A 41 9.28 2.23 16.81
N VAL A 42 9.12 0.91 16.68
CA VAL A 42 10.25 0.01 16.37
C VAL A 42 10.84 0.33 14.99
N LEU A 43 10.01 0.59 13.97
CA LEU A 43 10.49 0.98 12.64
C LEU A 43 11.22 2.34 12.68
N ASN A 44 10.66 3.34 13.36
CA ASN A 44 11.26 4.67 13.46
C ASN A 44 12.61 4.65 14.19
N GLN A 45 12.80 3.80 15.22
CA GLN A 45 14.09 3.60 15.86
C GLN A 45 15.16 3.06 14.90
N GLN A 46 14.76 2.40 13.82
CA GLN A 46 15.63 1.92 12.74
C GLN A 46 15.80 2.95 11.61
N GLY A 47 15.26 4.16 11.74
CA GLY A 47 15.26 5.17 10.68
C GLY A 47 14.29 4.88 9.54
N ILE A 48 13.29 4.05 9.77
CA ILE A 48 12.29 3.62 8.79
C ILE A 48 11.00 4.39 9.03
N MET A 49 10.50 5.04 7.97
CA MET A 49 9.19 5.68 7.96
C MET A 49 8.07 4.63 7.90
N ALA A 50 6.87 4.98 8.33
CA ALA A 50 5.71 4.12 8.19
C ALA A 50 4.57 4.77 7.41
N THR A 51 3.66 3.96 6.90
CA THR A 51 2.31 4.37 6.49
C THR A 51 1.31 3.43 7.11
N VAL A 52 0.34 3.97 7.82
CA VAL A 52 -0.67 3.20 8.55
C VAL A 52 -1.91 3.00 7.69
N ASP A 53 -2.40 1.78 7.64
CA ASP A 53 -3.67 1.42 7.01
C ASP A 53 -4.60 0.73 8.01
N ILE A 54 -5.82 1.25 8.13
CA ILE A 54 -6.88 0.58 8.89
C ILE A 54 -7.51 -0.48 8.00
N LEU A 55 -7.45 -1.72 8.42
CA LEU A 55 -7.98 -2.85 7.66
C LEU A 55 -9.51 -2.80 7.57
N GLY A 56 -10.02 -2.46 6.43
CA GLY A 56 -11.41 -2.35 6.04
C GLY A 56 -11.51 -1.96 4.57
N GLU A 57 -12.54 -2.44 3.88
CA GLU A 57 -12.80 -2.14 2.47
C GLU A 57 -14.26 -2.45 2.13
N GLU A 58 -14.76 -1.93 1.00
CA GLU A 58 -16.08 -2.22 0.44
C GLU A 58 -17.26 -1.93 1.39
N ILE A 59 -17.23 -0.79 2.06
CA ILE A 59 -18.33 -0.34 2.91
C ILE A 59 -19.52 0.08 2.04
N GLU A 60 -20.71 -0.40 2.41
CA GLU A 60 -21.97 -0.20 1.67
C GLU A 60 -22.92 0.78 2.34
N ASN A 61 -22.67 1.21 3.57
CA ASN A 61 -23.51 2.17 4.26
C ASN A 61 -22.71 3.38 4.79
N GLN A 62 -23.40 4.54 4.91
CA GLN A 62 -22.76 5.81 5.27
C GLN A 62 -22.24 5.82 6.70
N ASN A 63 -22.92 5.17 7.64
CA ASN A 63 -22.53 5.20 9.06
C ASN A 63 -21.18 4.49 9.26
N ASP A 64 -20.95 3.35 8.60
CA ASP A 64 -19.68 2.64 8.69
C ASP A 64 -18.54 3.45 8.04
N ALA A 65 -18.82 4.15 6.93
CA ALA A 65 -17.84 5.01 6.30
C ALA A 65 -17.49 6.23 7.16
N LEU A 66 -18.47 6.79 7.89
CA LEU A 66 -18.24 7.87 8.86
C LEU A 66 -17.46 7.37 10.09
N ALA A 67 -17.76 6.16 10.57
CA ALA A 67 -16.98 5.53 11.65
C ALA A 67 -15.51 5.30 11.24
N ALA A 68 -15.28 4.83 10.00
CA ALA A 68 -13.93 4.71 9.45
C ALA A 68 -13.22 6.07 9.35
N LEU A 69 -13.93 7.12 8.93
CA LEU A 69 -13.40 8.49 8.89
C LEU A 69 -12.94 8.96 10.28
N GLU A 70 -13.74 8.73 11.33
CA GLU A 70 -13.40 9.07 12.72
C GLU A 70 -12.19 8.26 13.22
N GLU A 71 -12.11 6.97 12.87
CA GLU A 71 -10.99 6.11 13.24
C GLU A 71 -9.69 6.61 12.59
N TYR A 72 -9.70 7.01 11.29
CA TYR A 72 -8.55 7.64 10.65
C TYR A 72 -8.16 8.97 11.29
N GLY A 73 -9.11 9.79 11.73
CA GLY A 73 -8.86 11.00 12.51
C GLY A 73 -8.11 10.69 13.82
N THR A 74 -8.55 9.65 14.53
CA THR A 74 -7.89 9.18 15.75
C THR A 74 -6.47 8.69 15.47
N VAL A 75 -6.24 8.00 14.35
CA VAL A 75 -4.89 7.58 13.93
C VAL A 75 -3.99 8.77 13.65
N LEU A 76 -4.47 9.80 12.95
CA LEU A 76 -3.70 11.02 12.68
C LEU A 76 -3.30 11.74 13.98
N ALA A 77 -4.23 11.89 14.93
CA ALA A 77 -3.93 12.45 16.24
C ALA A 77 -2.87 11.63 16.98
N ALA A 78 -3.00 10.30 17.01
CA ALA A 78 -2.02 9.42 17.65
C ALA A 78 -0.62 9.49 17.00
N ILE A 79 -0.53 9.60 15.67
CA ILE A 79 0.74 9.83 14.96
C ILE A 79 1.40 11.12 15.47
N ASN A 80 0.63 12.20 15.58
CA ASN A 80 1.12 13.48 16.10
C ASN A 80 1.54 13.39 17.57
N ASP A 81 0.69 12.87 18.43
CA ASP A 81 0.90 12.82 19.88
C ASP A 81 2.11 11.96 20.27
N HIS A 82 2.36 10.89 19.52
CA HIS A 82 3.51 10.03 19.70
C HIS A 82 4.72 10.43 18.85
N GLN A 83 4.65 11.53 18.09
CA GLN A 83 5.71 12.04 17.20
C GLN A 83 6.25 10.94 16.26
N LEU A 84 5.36 10.16 15.66
CA LEU A 84 5.73 9.06 14.78
C LEU A 84 6.06 9.56 13.37
N ASP A 85 7.17 9.10 12.80
CA ASP A 85 7.44 9.28 11.37
C ASP A 85 6.57 8.31 10.55
N SER A 86 5.31 8.69 10.41
CA SER A 86 4.29 7.93 9.73
C SER A 86 3.26 8.85 9.07
N ASN A 87 2.66 8.38 8.00
CA ASN A 87 1.47 8.95 7.41
C ASN A 87 0.34 7.91 7.37
N ILE A 88 -0.83 8.26 6.84
CA ILE A 88 -1.94 7.32 6.65
C ILE A 88 -2.11 6.94 5.19
N SER A 89 -2.51 5.68 4.96
CA SER A 89 -3.03 5.17 3.69
C SER A 89 -4.52 4.89 3.83
N VAL A 90 -5.33 5.40 2.93
CA VAL A 90 -6.79 5.28 2.99
C VAL A 90 -7.32 4.59 1.75
N LYS A 91 -8.30 3.69 1.90
CA LYS A 91 -9.01 3.07 0.79
C LYS A 91 -10.29 3.85 0.47
N PRO A 92 -10.48 4.26 -0.78
CA PRO A 92 -11.71 4.95 -1.20
C PRO A 92 -12.98 4.15 -0.87
N THR A 93 -12.98 2.82 -1.03
CA THR A 93 -14.18 2.02 -0.69
C THR A 93 -14.43 1.94 0.82
N HIS A 94 -13.41 2.07 1.66
CA HIS A 94 -13.57 2.18 3.12
C HIS A 94 -14.17 3.54 3.52
N LEU A 95 -14.03 4.57 2.68
CA LEU A 95 -14.56 5.92 2.89
C LEU A 95 -15.81 6.23 2.05
N GLY A 96 -16.44 5.18 1.51
CA GLY A 96 -17.76 5.25 0.90
C GLY A 96 -17.79 5.43 -0.63
N LEU A 97 -16.72 5.10 -1.37
CA LEU A 97 -16.69 5.22 -2.83
C LEU A 97 -17.79 4.40 -3.51
N LYS A 98 -18.10 3.19 -3.00
CA LYS A 98 -19.17 2.35 -3.53
C LYS A 98 -20.57 2.87 -3.25
N ILE A 99 -20.70 3.81 -2.29
CA ILE A 99 -21.98 4.45 -1.96
C ILE A 99 -22.21 5.66 -2.88
N ASN A 100 -21.24 6.58 -2.87
CA ASN A 100 -21.31 7.81 -3.67
C ASN A 100 -19.92 8.45 -3.77
N ARG A 101 -19.52 8.86 -4.97
CA ARG A 101 -18.21 9.47 -5.21
C ARG A 101 -18.03 10.80 -4.47
N GLU A 102 -19.04 11.67 -4.45
CA GLU A 102 -18.97 12.97 -3.78
C GLU A 102 -18.92 12.82 -2.25
N PHE A 103 -19.60 11.84 -1.71
CA PHE A 103 -19.51 11.48 -0.30
C PHE A 103 -18.09 11.02 0.05
N CYS A 104 -17.51 10.11 -0.74
CA CYS A 104 -16.13 9.66 -0.58
C CYS A 104 -15.13 10.83 -0.69
N TYR A 105 -15.27 11.67 -1.72
CA TYR A 105 -14.45 12.88 -1.87
C TYR A 105 -14.49 13.75 -0.62
N THR A 106 -15.68 14.00 -0.10
CA THR A 106 -15.88 14.83 1.10
C THR A 106 -15.19 14.22 2.32
N ASN A 107 -15.26 12.89 2.50
CA ASN A 107 -14.62 12.20 3.60
C ASN A 107 -13.08 12.25 3.48
N ILE A 108 -12.53 11.95 2.29
CA ILE A 108 -11.07 12.03 2.08
C ILE A 108 -10.59 13.49 2.26
N ARG A 109 -11.34 14.46 1.76
CA ARG A 109 -11.00 15.88 1.93
C ARG A 109 -10.90 16.29 3.40
N LYS A 110 -11.82 15.80 4.25
CA LYS A 110 -11.76 16.04 5.70
C LYS A 110 -10.47 15.47 6.30
N LEU A 111 -10.06 14.27 5.90
CA LEU A 111 -8.80 13.67 6.36
C LEU A 111 -7.56 14.44 5.88
N VAL A 112 -7.57 14.93 4.65
CA VAL A 112 -6.47 15.76 4.12
C VAL A 112 -6.33 17.07 4.90
N ILE A 113 -7.45 17.73 5.22
CA ILE A 113 -7.48 18.93 6.05
C ILE A 113 -7.00 18.62 7.48
N GLU A 114 -7.43 17.50 8.07
CA GLU A 114 -7.00 17.10 9.40
C GLU A 114 -5.50 16.79 9.43
N ALA A 115 -5.01 16.04 8.44
CA ALA A 115 -3.59 15.74 8.29
C ALA A 115 -2.74 17.02 8.12
N GLN A 116 -3.25 18.03 7.42
CA GLN A 116 -2.55 19.32 7.25
C GLN A 116 -2.31 20.03 8.57
N LYS A 117 -3.22 19.95 9.55
CA LYS A 117 -3.04 20.52 10.89
C LYS A 117 -1.82 19.95 11.62
N TYR A 118 -1.49 18.68 11.35
CA TYR A 118 -0.37 17.96 11.93
C TYR A 118 0.86 17.93 11.01
N ASN A 119 0.89 18.71 9.93
CA ASN A 119 1.93 18.66 8.89
C ASN A 119 2.14 17.22 8.38
N ASN A 120 1.06 16.47 8.23
CA ASN A 120 1.06 15.06 7.82
C ASN A 120 0.45 14.89 6.41
N PHE A 121 0.53 13.69 5.89
CA PHE A 121 0.23 13.34 4.50
C PHE A 121 -0.81 12.21 4.41
N VAL A 122 -1.70 12.28 3.42
CA VAL A 122 -2.69 11.24 3.13
C VAL A 122 -2.35 10.55 1.81
N ARG A 123 -2.17 9.23 1.84
CA ARG A 123 -2.03 8.39 0.65
C ARG A 123 -3.37 7.77 0.30
N ILE A 124 -3.90 8.04 -0.89
CA ILE A 124 -5.10 7.38 -1.41
C ILE A 124 -4.65 6.10 -2.11
N ASP A 125 -5.02 4.96 -1.55
CA ASP A 125 -4.70 3.66 -2.13
C ASP A 125 -5.52 3.41 -3.41
N MET A 126 -4.99 2.58 -4.32
CA MET A 126 -5.69 2.16 -5.51
C MET A 126 -6.24 0.75 -5.31
N GLU A 127 -7.51 0.59 -5.59
CA GLU A 127 -8.23 -0.66 -5.47
C GLU A 127 -8.44 -1.32 -6.84
N ASP A 128 -9.51 -2.05 -7.06
CA ASP A 128 -9.78 -2.70 -8.34
C ASP A 128 -10.08 -1.71 -9.49
N HIS A 129 -10.16 -2.24 -10.72
CA HIS A 129 -10.36 -1.41 -11.91
C HIS A 129 -11.66 -0.62 -11.89
N THR A 130 -12.70 -1.07 -11.17
CA THR A 130 -13.99 -0.36 -11.08
C THR A 130 -13.89 0.94 -10.29
N CYS A 131 -12.90 1.03 -9.41
CA CYS A 131 -12.62 2.20 -8.58
C CYS A 131 -11.60 3.16 -9.20
N THR A 132 -10.82 2.72 -10.20
CA THR A 132 -9.65 3.47 -10.68
C THR A 132 -9.99 4.88 -11.17
N SER A 133 -11.01 5.03 -12.02
CA SER A 133 -11.37 6.34 -12.59
C SER A 133 -11.83 7.33 -11.53
N ASP A 134 -12.70 6.89 -10.61
CA ASP A 134 -13.23 7.73 -9.55
C ASP A 134 -12.14 8.12 -8.53
N THR A 135 -11.25 7.18 -8.20
CA THR A 135 -10.10 7.45 -7.32
C THR A 135 -9.17 8.51 -7.91
N LEU A 136 -8.85 8.42 -9.21
CA LEU A 136 -8.02 9.41 -9.88
C LEU A 136 -8.72 10.76 -10.00
N GLU A 137 -10.03 10.79 -10.20
CA GLU A 137 -10.80 12.05 -10.22
C GLU A 137 -10.82 12.73 -8.86
N ILE A 138 -11.08 11.98 -7.77
CA ILE A 138 -11.00 12.46 -6.39
C ILE A 138 -9.60 13.04 -6.13
N TYR A 139 -8.55 12.30 -6.50
CA TYR A 139 -7.17 12.75 -6.31
C TYR A 139 -6.86 14.04 -7.05
N ARG A 140 -7.24 14.16 -8.36
CA ARG A 140 -7.01 15.38 -9.15
C ARG A 140 -7.68 16.60 -8.52
N ARG A 141 -8.89 16.45 -8.00
CA ARG A 141 -9.61 17.53 -7.31
C ARG A 141 -8.90 17.94 -6.03
N LEU A 142 -8.50 16.98 -5.20
CA LEU A 142 -7.78 17.24 -3.95
C LEU A 142 -6.41 17.87 -4.22
N ARG A 143 -5.68 17.41 -5.23
CA ARG A 143 -4.34 17.92 -5.55
C ARG A 143 -4.34 19.37 -6.03
N LYS A 144 -5.47 19.89 -6.54
CA LYS A 144 -5.63 21.31 -6.88
C LYS A 144 -5.72 22.21 -5.64
N GLU A 145 -6.14 21.67 -4.51
CA GLU A 145 -6.35 22.39 -3.25
C GLU A 145 -5.22 22.13 -2.23
N PHE A 146 -4.59 20.95 -2.27
CA PHE A 146 -3.70 20.45 -1.22
C PHE A 146 -2.43 19.81 -1.78
N ASP A 147 -1.30 20.07 -1.09
CA ASP A 147 -0.02 19.43 -1.42
C ASP A 147 0.25 18.15 -0.60
N ASN A 148 -0.46 17.96 0.50
CA ASN A 148 -0.29 16.84 1.43
C ASN A 148 -1.13 15.61 1.10
N VAL A 149 -1.39 15.37 -0.18
CA VAL A 149 -2.12 14.21 -0.68
C VAL A 149 -1.41 13.56 -1.85
N GLY A 150 -1.45 12.23 -1.91
CA GLY A 150 -0.91 11.44 -3.02
C GLY A 150 -1.79 10.25 -3.34
N VAL A 151 -1.55 9.63 -4.50
CA VAL A 151 -2.33 8.49 -4.96
C VAL A 151 -1.43 7.32 -5.33
N VAL A 152 -1.99 6.12 -5.39
CA VAL A 152 -1.32 4.90 -5.86
C VAL A 152 -1.71 4.62 -7.30
N ILE A 153 -0.73 4.16 -8.10
CA ILE A 153 -0.97 3.63 -9.44
C ILE A 153 -0.39 2.22 -9.57
N GLN A 154 -0.98 1.43 -10.46
CA GLN A 154 -0.70 0.00 -10.59
C GLN A 154 -0.19 -0.32 -11.99
N SER A 155 1.07 -0.74 -12.13
CA SER A 155 1.71 -0.98 -13.43
C SER A 155 1.09 -2.11 -14.24
N TYR A 156 0.31 -3.00 -13.64
CA TYR A 156 -0.32 -4.09 -14.39
C TYR A 156 -1.54 -3.64 -15.22
N LEU A 157 -2.16 -2.49 -14.91
CA LEU A 157 -3.29 -1.98 -15.67
C LEU A 157 -2.83 -1.42 -17.02
N ARG A 158 -3.57 -1.73 -18.08
CA ARG A 158 -3.23 -1.27 -19.43
C ARG A 158 -3.34 0.24 -19.61
N ARG A 159 -4.22 0.87 -18.84
CA ARG A 159 -4.45 2.32 -18.84
C ARG A 159 -3.40 3.15 -18.09
N THR A 160 -2.53 2.52 -17.30
CA THR A 160 -1.67 3.25 -16.36
C THR A 160 -0.75 4.27 -17.02
N ILE A 161 -0.28 4.02 -18.24
CA ILE A 161 0.57 4.97 -18.97
C ILE A 161 -0.23 6.25 -19.24
N ASP A 162 -1.44 6.13 -19.79
CA ASP A 162 -2.32 7.26 -20.09
C ASP A 162 -2.74 8.01 -18.82
N ASP A 163 -3.00 7.27 -17.72
CA ASP A 163 -3.32 7.87 -16.42
C ASP A 163 -2.14 8.69 -15.89
N VAL A 164 -0.92 8.19 -16.01
CA VAL A 164 0.31 8.90 -15.61
C VAL A 164 0.52 10.15 -16.44
N ASP A 165 0.31 10.09 -17.75
CA ASP A 165 0.43 11.25 -18.64
C ASP A 165 -0.48 12.41 -18.24
N GLN A 166 -1.68 12.11 -17.76
CA GLN A 166 -2.63 13.10 -17.26
C GLN A 166 -2.28 13.66 -15.87
N LEU A 167 -1.35 13.01 -15.14
CA LEU A 167 -0.98 13.38 -13.76
C LEU A 167 0.38 14.10 -13.68
N ILE A 168 1.28 13.86 -14.61
CA ILE A 168 2.66 14.37 -14.58
C ILE A 168 2.72 15.89 -14.40
N ASP A 169 1.88 16.64 -15.10
CA ASP A 169 1.86 18.11 -15.04
C ASP A 169 1.52 18.66 -13.66
N LEU A 170 0.83 17.87 -12.85
CA LEU A 170 0.51 18.23 -11.47
C LEU A 170 1.68 18.02 -10.48
N LYS A 171 2.84 17.57 -10.97
CA LYS A 171 4.02 17.20 -10.17
C LYS A 171 3.64 16.37 -8.94
N VAL A 172 3.00 15.26 -9.24
CA VAL A 172 2.30 14.42 -8.27
C VAL A 172 3.25 13.68 -7.32
N ASN A 173 2.73 13.35 -6.14
CA ASN A 173 3.31 12.37 -5.24
C ASN A 173 2.59 11.04 -5.43
N LEU A 174 3.25 10.09 -6.11
CA LEU A 174 2.67 8.80 -6.47
C LEU A 174 3.36 7.64 -5.73
N ARG A 175 2.57 6.63 -5.35
CA ARG A 175 3.09 5.29 -5.05
C ARG A 175 2.92 4.43 -6.30
N LEU A 176 4.02 3.91 -6.83
CA LEU A 176 3.99 2.97 -7.94
C LEU A 176 4.11 1.54 -7.41
N CYS A 177 3.13 0.70 -7.68
CA CYS A 177 3.15 -0.74 -7.38
C CYS A 177 2.83 -1.58 -8.62
N LYS A 178 3.03 -2.91 -8.53
CA LYS A 178 2.67 -3.83 -9.63
C LYS A 178 1.17 -3.97 -9.82
N GLY A 179 0.41 -3.97 -8.76
CA GLY A 179 -1.01 -4.29 -8.72
C GLY A 179 -1.25 -5.70 -8.18
N ILE A 180 -2.40 -5.89 -7.53
CA ILE A 180 -2.68 -7.10 -6.74
C ILE A 180 -4.02 -7.74 -7.05
N TYR A 181 -5.01 -6.97 -7.51
CA TYR A 181 -6.36 -7.47 -7.75
C TYR A 181 -6.41 -8.41 -8.96
N VAL A 182 -7.38 -9.33 -8.94
CA VAL A 182 -7.59 -10.26 -10.04
C VAL A 182 -8.45 -9.59 -11.11
N GLU A 183 -7.81 -8.98 -12.08
CA GLU A 183 -8.44 -8.23 -13.15
C GLU A 183 -8.63 -9.06 -14.43
N PRO A 184 -9.62 -8.77 -15.29
CA PRO A 184 -9.71 -9.37 -16.62
C PRO A 184 -8.50 -9.03 -17.50
N ARG A 185 -8.19 -9.90 -18.50
CA ARG A 185 -7.06 -9.68 -19.44
C ARG A 185 -7.21 -8.40 -20.26
N GLN A 186 -8.43 -7.96 -20.50
CA GLN A 186 -8.73 -6.72 -21.21
C GLN A 186 -8.29 -5.49 -20.38
N ILE A 187 -8.31 -5.60 -19.07
CA ILE A 187 -8.00 -4.53 -18.10
C ILE A 187 -6.53 -4.55 -17.72
N ALA A 188 -5.97 -5.75 -17.47
CA ALA A 188 -4.60 -5.87 -16.94
C ALA A 188 -3.75 -6.87 -17.71
N TYR A 189 -2.45 -6.58 -17.78
CA TYR A 189 -1.43 -7.51 -18.24
C TYR A 189 -1.35 -8.72 -17.30
N LYS A 190 -1.21 -9.93 -17.88
CA LYS A 190 -1.09 -11.20 -17.12
C LYS A 190 0.33 -11.75 -17.11
N ASN A 191 1.14 -11.32 -18.07
CA ASN A 191 2.54 -11.69 -18.14
C ASN A 191 3.34 -10.85 -17.14
N LYS A 192 4.05 -11.51 -16.23
CA LYS A 192 4.81 -10.87 -15.16
C LYS A 192 5.94 -9.97 -15.70
N GLU A 193 6.58 -10.38 -16.78
CA GLU A 193 7.67 -9.60 -17.40
C GLU A 193 7.12 -8.32 -18.04
N ILE A 194 5.94 -8.38 -18.67
CA ILE A 194 5.30 -7.15 -19.19
C ILE A 194 4.95 -6.20 -18.03
N VAL A 195 4.43 -6.72 -16.91
CA VAL A 195 4.12 -5.90 -15.73
C VAL A 195 5.38 -5.25 -15.15
N LYS A 196 6.51 -5.98 -15.10
CA LYS A 196 7.80 -5.43 -14.68
C LYS A 196 8.32 -4.36 -15.64
N SER A 197 8.30 -4.65 -16.94
CA SER A 197 8.74 -3.68 -17.97
C SER A 197 7.88 -2.40 -17.92
N ASN A 198 6.57 -2.54 -17.73
CA ASN A 198 5.69 -1.39 -17.59
C ASN A 198 5.95 -0.61 -16.28
N PHE A 199 6.26 -1.32 -15.17
CA PHE A 199 6.69 -0.68 -13.93
C PHE A 199 7.95 0.18 -14.15
N GLN A 200 8.96 -0.37 -14.80
CA GLN A 200 10.22 0.32 -15.09
C GLN A 200 9.99 1.56 -15.98
N TYR A 201 9.22 1.41 -17.05
CA TYR A 201 8.88 2.50 -17.96
C TYR A 201 8.16 3.66 -17.22
N ILE A 202 7.14 3.32 -16.41
CA ILE A 202 6.38 4.30 -15.64
C ILE A 202 7.27 4.98 -14.59
N LEU A 203 8.12 4.21 -13.89
CA LEU A 203 9.06 4.74 -12.90
C LEU A 203 10.01 5.77 -13.53
N GLU A 204 10.65 5.40 -14.65
CA GLU A 204 11.54 6.30 -15.38
C GLU A 204 10.81 7.57 -15.80
N LYS A 205 9.62 7.44 -16.38
CA LYS A 205 8.78 8.55 -16.82
C LYS A 205 8.45 9.52 -15.68
N LEU A 206 8.05 9.01 -14.51
CA LEU A 206 7.74 9.81 -13.33
C LEU A 206 8.97 10.54 -12.78
N LEU A 207 10.09 9.82 -12.60
CA LEU A 207 11.32 10.39 -12.05
C LEU A 207 11.93 11.46 -12.96
N THR A 208 11.92 11.25 -14.29
CA THR A 208 12.40 12.21 -15.28
C THR A 208 11.57 13.50 -15.27
N ASN A 209 10.28 13.41 -14.94
CA ASN A 209 9.38 14.56 -14.86
C ASN A 209 9.32 15.18 -13.44
N SER A 210 10.27 14.86 -12.56
CA SER A 210 10.38 15.43 -11.21
C SER A 210 9.17 15.15 -10.31
N CYS A 211 8.45 14.05 -10.55
CA CYS A 211 7.43 13.57 -9.64
C CYS A 211 8.08 12.86 -8.44
N TYR A 212 7.49 13.00 -7.26
CA TYR A 212 7.89 12.19 -6.12
C TYR A 212 7.33 10.78 -6.24
N VAL A 213 8.20 9.75 -6.14
CA VAL A 213 7.76 8.37 -6.31
C VAL A 213 8.07 7.53 -5.08
N GLY A 214 7.01 6.96 -4.47
CA GLY A 214 7.11 5.82 -3.58
C GLY A 214 7.21 4.53 -4.41
N ILE A 215 8.40 3.95 -4.45
CA ILE A 215 8.75 2.75 -5.25
C ILE A 215 8.33 1.51 -4.46
N ALA A 216 7.10 1.05 -4.67
CA ALA A 216 6.47 0.00 -3.86
C ALA A 216 6.68 -1.39 -4.48
N THR A 217 7.76 -2.04 -4.10
CA THR A 217 8.10 -3.38 -4.60
C THR A 217 9.03 -4.13 -3.65
N HIS A 218 8.94 -5.49 -3.67
CA HIS A 218 9.89 -6.42 -3.04
C HIS A 218 10.70 -7.19 -4.10
N ASP A 219 10.53 -6.81 -5.35
CA ASP A 219 11.20 -7.45 -6.49
C ASP A 219 12.59 -6.83 -6.66
N GLU A 220 13.62 -7.60 -6.35
CA GLU A 220 15.00 -7.13 -6.35
C GLU A 220 15.44 -6.59 -7.73
N GLN A 221 14.95 -7.19 -8.82
CA GLN A 221 15.20 -6.70 -10.17
C GLN A 221 14.64 -5.29 -10.39
N LEU A 222 13.42 -5.01 -9.89
CA LEU A 222 12.81 -3.69 -9.97
C LEU A 222 13.51 -2.67 -9.07
N ILE A 223 13.97 -3.10 -7.88
CA ILE A 223 14.78 -2.26 -6.99
C ILE A 223 16.10 -1.89 -7.67
N TRP A 224 16.78 -2.86 -8.27
CA TRP A 224 18.02 -2.60 -9.01
C TRP A 224 17.81 -1.60 -10.15
N HIS A 225 16.75 -1.74 -10.95
CA HIS A 225 16.41 -0.77 -11.99
C HIS A 225 16.12 0.62 -11.42
N ALA A 226 15.43 0.69 -10.27
CA ALA A 226 15.17 1.96 -9.60
C ALA A 226 16.48 2.64 -9.17
N LEU A 227 17.41 1.89 -8.58
CA LEU A 227 18.74 2.39 -8.19
C LEU A 227 19.53 2.92 -9.40
N MET A 228 19.48 2.22 -10.54
CA MET A 228 20.09 2.69 -11.78
C MET A 228 19.49 4.02 -12.27
N PHE A 229 18.16 4.18 -12.23
CA PHE A 229 17.52 5.44 -12.62
C PHE A 229 17.87 6.57 -11.65
N ILE A 230 17.87 6.29 -10.37
CA ILE A 230 18.21 7.25 -9.30
C ILE A 230 19.66 7.75 -9.52
N ASP A 231 20.60 6.85 -9.78
CA ASP A 231 22.00 7.24 -10.04
C ASP A 231 22.13 8.00 -11.35
N ARG A 232 21.54 7.52 -12.44
CA ARG A 232 21.59 8.16 -13.76
C ARG A 232 21.03 9.58 -13.75
N LEU A 233 19.90 9.80 -13.04
CA LEU A 233 19.24 11.08 -12.92
C LEU A 233 19.81 11.96 -11.80
N LYS A 234 20.78 11.47 -11.04
CA LYS A 234 21.41 12.17 -9.89
C LYS A 234 20.40 12.67 -8.88
N LEU A 235 19.37 11.85 -8.58
CA LEU A 235 18.28 12.23 -7.69
C LEU A 235 18.76 12.33 -6.24
N ARG A 236 18.32 13.40 -5.56
CA ARG A 236 18.51 13.52 -4.11
C ARG A 236 17.57 12.54 -3.37
N LYS A 237 17.98 12.15 -2.17
CA LYS A 237 17.24 11.16 -1.35
C LYS A 237 15.86 11.62 -0.91
N ASP A 238 15.57 12.92 -0.97
CA ASP A 238 14.27 13.51 -0.66
C ASP A 238 13.27 13.52 -1.84
N GLN A 239 13.68 13.07 -3.02
CA GLN A 239 12.86 13.06 -4.24
C GLN A 239 12.15 11.71 -4.49
N TYR A 240 12.48 10.68 -3.72
CA TYR A 240 11.88 9.35 -3.80
C TYR A 240 11.93 8.63 -2.46
N GLU A 241 11.23 7.52 -2.36
CA GLU A 241 11.38 6.55 -1.27
C GLU A 241 11.11 5.13 -1.77
N PHE A 242 11.74 4.12 -1.18
CA PHE A 242 11.32 2.75 -1.35
C PHE A 242 10.17 2.43 -0.39
N GLN A 243 9.24 1.59 -0.82
CA GLN A 243 8.11 1.18 0.01
C GLN A 243 7.99 -0.34 0.04
N MET A 244 7.84 -0.89 1.24
CA MET A 244 7.72 -2.32 1.49
C MET A 244 6.60 -2.64 2.46
N LEU A 245 6.09 -3.86 2.43
CA LEU A 245 5.11 -4.34 3.39
C LEU A 245 5.80 -4.78 4.69
N LEU A 246 5.11 -4.64 5.80
CA LEU A 246 5.56 -5.15 7.09
C LEU A 246 5.84 -6.66 6.99
N GLY A 247 6.98 -7.10 7.54
CA GLY A 247 7.37 -8.52 7.61
C GLY A 247 7.79 -9.17 6.29
N VAL A 248 7.97 -8.39 5.21
CA VAL A 248 8.39 -8.91 3.90
C VAL A 248 9.80 -8.41 3.56
N THR A 249 10.68 -9.32 3.12
CA THR A 249 12.06 -9.03 2.66
C THR A 249 12.85 -8.10 3.58
N GLU A 250 12.90 -8.41 4.88
CA GLU A 250 13.54 -7.57 5.90
C GLU A 250 15.02 -7.34 5.62
N GLU A 251 15.75 -8.36 5.16
CA GLU A 251 17.15 -8.24 4.76
C GLU A 251 17.35 -7.21 3.64
N LEU A 252 16.52 -7.24 2.60
CA LEU A 252 16.61 -6.27 1.50
C LEU A 252 16.28 -4.84 1.98
N ARG A 253 15.39 -4.71 2.96
CA ARG A 253 15.06 -3.45 3.62
C ARG A 253 16.29 -2.87 4.35
N GLU A 254 17.00 -3.70 5.11
CA GLU A 254 18.21 -3.32 5.83
C GLU A 254 19.32 -2.87 4.88
N ILE A 255 19.50 -3.56 3.74
CA ILE A 255 20.45 -3.18 2.69
C ILE A 255 20.16 -1.77 2.16
N LEU A 256 18.89 -1.47 1.83
CA LEU A 256 18.51 -0.17 1.30
C LEU A 256 18.70 0.96 2.32
N ILE A 257 18.40 0.73 3.59
CA ILE A 257 18.59 1.70 4.66
C ILE A 257 20.07 1.94 4.93
N SER A 258 20.87 0.88 5.01
CA SER A 258 22.33 0.98 5.20
C SER A 258 22.99 1.74 4.05
N ALA A 259 22.46 1.65 2.83
CA ALA A 259 22.85 2.48 1.69
C ALA A 259 22.35 3.93 1.77
N GLY A 260 21.61 4.28 2.83
CA GLY A 260 21.10 5.61 3.11
C GLY A 260 19.90 6.00 2.25
N HIS A 261 19.15 5.08 1.66
CA HIS A 261 17.92 5.36 0.98
C HIS A 261 16.76 5.57 1.96
N ARG A 262 15.81 6.44 1.60
CA ARG A 262 14.56 6.56 2.34
C ARG A 262 13.70 5.32 2.11
N LEU A 263 13.16 4.78 3.18
CA LEU A 263 12.30 3.61 3.14
C LEU A 263 11.09 3.79 4.04
N ARG A 264 9.92 3.41 3.53
CA ARG A 264 8.65 3.44 4.24
C ARG A 264 8.06 2.03 4.29
N VAL A 265 7.57 1.63 5.46
CA VAL A 265 6.89 0.35 5.64
C VAL A 265 5.38 0.58 5.76
N TYR A 266 4.63 -0.19 4.98
CA TYR A 266 3.17 -0.24 5.07
C TYR A 266 2.77 -1.11 6.26
N VAL A 267 2.08 -0.50 7.23
CA VAL A 267 1.74 -1.08 8.54
C VAL A 267 0.22 -1.21 8.64
N PRO A 268 -0.36 -2.34 8.21
CA PRO A 268 -1.79 -2.57 8.37
C PRO A 268 -2.10 -3.01 9.79
N PHE A 269 -3.25 -2.54 10.31
CA PHE A 269 -3.79 -2.97 11.59
C PHE A 269 -5.33 -2.98 11.56
N GLY A 270 -5.96 -3.60 12.55
CA GLY A 270 -7.41 -3.53 12.72
C GLY A 270 -8.10 -4.89 12.83
N LYS A 271 -9.38 -4.87 13.18
CA LYS A 271 -10.19 -6.06 13.48
C LYS A 271 -10.42 -6.97 12.25
N HIS A 272 -10.35 -6.42 11.03
CA HIS A 272 -10.54 -7.15 9.78
C HIS A 272 -9.26 -7.83 9.24
N TRP A 273 -8.27 -8.06 10.11
CA TRP A 273 -6.98 -8.64 9.80
C TRP A 273 -7.04 -10.01 9.10
N HIS A 274 -8.08 -10.81 9.35
CA HIS A 274 -8.15 -12.19 8.85
C HIS A 274 -8.26 -12.26 7.31
N ALA A 275 -9.14 -11.44 6.72
CA ALA A 275 -9.32 -11.39 5.25
C ALA A 275 -8.02 -10.91 4.57
N TYR A 276 -7.39 -9.87 5.10
CA TYR A 276 -6.09 -9.37 4.63
C TYR A 276 -5.01 -10.45 4.69
N SER A 277 -4.91 -11.15 5.82
CA SER A 277 -3.90 -12.19 6.04
C SER A 277 -4.08 -13.39 5.11
N LEU A 278 -5.31 -13.82 4.87
CA LEU A 278 -5.61 -14.87 3.90
C LEU A 278 -5.20 -14.47 2.48
N ARG A 279 -5.38 -13.21 2.09
CA ARG A 279 -4.92 -12.66 0.80
C ARG A 279 -3.39 -12.74 0.69
N ARG A 280 -2.65 -12.29 1.71
CA ARG A 280 -1.17 -12.40 1.77
C ARG A 280 -0.68 -13.83 1.67
N LEU A 281 -1.34 -14.77 2.35
CA LEU A 281 -1.00 -16.18 2.28
C LEU A 281 -1.25 -16.80 0.89
N LYS A 282 -2.32 -16.38 0.22
CA LYS A 282 -2.59 -16.80 -1.18
C LYS A 282 -1.53 -16.29 -2.16
N GLU A 283 -0.99 -15.11 -1.92
CA GLU A 283 0.06 -14.51 -2.75
C GLU A 283 1.44 -15.14 -2.49
N ASN A 284 1.68 -15.64 -1.28
CA ASN A 284 2.92 -16.31 -0.91
C ASN A 284 2.66 -17.79 -0.51
N PRO A 285 2.43 -18.69 -1.47
CA PRO A 285 2.09 -20.07 -1.20
C PRO A 285 3.18 -20.86 -0.48
N SER A 286 4.44 -20.43 -0.50
CA SER A 286 5.55 -21.05 0.23
C SER A 286 5.37 -20.90 1.74
N VAL A 287 4.93 -19.73 2.19
CA VAL A 287 4.58 -19.47 3.60
C VAL A 287 3.36 -20.29 3.99
N ALA A 288 2.31 -20.32 3.15
CA ALA A 288 1.14 -21.17 3.37
C ALA A 288 1.49 -22.67 3.42
N SER A 289 2.43 -23.12 2.58
CA SER A 289 2.95 -24.50 2.59
C SER A 289 3.67 -24.87 3.89
N TYR A 290 4.49 -23.96 4.40
CA TYR A 290 5.16 -24.13 5.69
C TYR A 290 4.16 -24.28 6.84
N ILE A 291 3.11 -23.46 6.84
CA ILE A 291 2.01 -23.50 7.81
C ILE A 291 1.34 -24.86 7.81
N ILE A 292 0.90 -25.31 6.64
CA ILE A 292 0.15 -26.56 6.49
C ILE A 292 1.02 -27.74 6.91
N LYS A 293 2.30 -27.75 6.53
CA LYS A 293 3.23 -28.80 6.95
C LYS A 293 3.39 -28.87 8.48
N HIS A 294 3.48 -27.71 9.17
CA HIS A 294 3.63 -27.69 10.62
C HIS A 294 2.35 -28.04 11.38
N ILE A 295 1.17 -27.86 10.76
CA ILE A 295 -0.11 -28.21 11.38
C ILE A 295 -0.43 -29.69 11.21
N PHE A 296 -0.23 -30.22 10.03
CA PHE A 296 -0.69 -31.57 9.65
C PHE A 296 0.39 -32.64 9.72
N PHE A 297 1.66 -32.25 9.79
CA PHE A 297 2.80 -33.18 9.76
C PHE A 297 3.80 -32.95 10.90
N LYS A 298 3.33 -32.40 12.03
CA LYS A 298 4.10 -32.36 13.25
C LYS A 298 4.04 -33.77 13.88
N ASN A 299 4.97 -34.65 13.48
CA ASN A 299 5.46 -35.75 14.30
C ASN A 299 6.70 -35.27 15.01
#